data_5f70f9c7b83d6b8f81bd85df0a67deab
#
_entry.id   5f70f9c7b83d6b8f81bd85df0a67deab
#
_cell.length_a   1.000
_cell.length_b   1.000
_cell.length_c   1.000
_cell.angle_alpha   90.00
_cell.angle_beta   90.00
_cell.angle_gamma   90.00
#
_symmetry.space_group_name_H-M   'P 1'
#
loop_
_entity.id
_entity.type
_entity.pdbx_description
1 polymer ?
#
loop_
_entity_poly.entity_id
_entity_poly.type
_entity_poly.pdbx_seq_one_letter_code
_entity_poly.pdbx_strand_id
1 'polypeptide(L)'
;MAFFCLVRTLAAYMITTTRIKEEFDLILLGLQKRGLDLRSELEDILAQDDIRKRTQKELDDTLHEARILSKEIGGLFKAGKKEEAEQAKSRTSALKAQEKVLHQKLAETEEALTEKLRHIPNVPHESVPKGTSDSDNEETERWGEAERSGEEHK
;
A
#
# COMPACT_ATOMS: atom_id res chain seq x y z
N MET A 1 -8.28 -0.11 29.71
CA MET A 1 -7.36 -1.01 28.95
C MET A 1 -8.04 -1.85 27.84
N ALA A 2 -9.36 -1.92 27.77
CA ALA A 2 -10.08 -2.75 26.78
C ALA A 2 -10.20 -2.12 25.36
N PHE A 3 -10.11 -0.79 25.23
CA PHE A 3 -10.29 -0.10 23.94
C PHE A 3 -9.11 -0.28 22.97
N PHE A 4 -7.91 -0.54 23.48
CA PHE A 4 -6.71 -0.72 22.64
C PHE A 4 -6.66 -2.11 21.97
N CYS A 5 -7.41 -3.09 22.49
CA CYS A 5 -7.47 -4.44 21.93
C CYS A 5 -8.39 -4.52 20.69
N LEU A 6 -9.47 -3.71 20.66
CA LEU A 6 -10.47 -3.73 19.60
C LEU A 6 -9.95 -3.14 18.27
N VAL A 7 -9.14 -2.08 18.35
CA VAL A 7 -8.52 -1.44 17.16
C VAL A 7 -7.52 -2.37 16.47
N ARG A 8 -6.81 -3.19 17.26
CA ARG A 8 -5.84 -4.15 16.74
C ARG A 8 -6.50 -5.30 15.98
N THR A 9 -7.75 -5.67 16.33
CA THR A 9 -8.50 -6.75 15.68
C THR A 9 -9.03 -6.35 14.30
N LEU A 10 -9.49 -5.12 14.11
CA LEU A 10 -9.98 -4.62 12.80
C LEU A 10 -8.85 -4.45 11.79
N ALA A 11 -7.70 -3.93 12.22
CA ALA A 11 -6.51 -3.82 11.36
C ALA A 11 -5.93 -5.20 10.94
N ALA A 12 -6.18 -6.24 11.72
CA ALA A 12 -5.70 -7.59 11.43
C ALA A 12 -6.35 -8.24 10.20
N TYR A 13 -7.50 -7.72 9.75
CA TYR A 13 -8.21 -8.27 8.57
C TYR A 13 -7.92 -7.52 7.27
N MET A 14 -7.33 -6.33 7.33
CA MET A 14 -6.98 -5.57 6.13
C MET A 14 -5.70 -6.10 5.49
N ILE A 15 -5.73 -6.28 4.18
CA ILE A 15 -4.55 -6.68 3.41
C ILE A 15 -3.72 -5.43 3.11
N THR A 16 -2.50 -5.42 3.60
CA THR A 16 -1.49 -4.37 3.35
C THR A 16 -0.22 -5.01 2.79
N THR A 17 0.62 -4.22 2.10
CA THR A 17 1.91 -4.72 1.58
C THR A 17 2.81 -5.28 2.67
N THR A 18 2.80 -4.68 3.87
CA THR A 18 3.56 -5.16 5.02
C THR A 18 3.06 -6.54 5.45
N ARG A 19 1.75 -6.69 5.58
CA ARG A 19 1.15 -7.96 5.97
C ARG A 19 1.35 -9.05 4.93
N ILE A 20 1.23 -8.72 3.63
CA ILE A 20 1.55 -9.66 2.55
C ILE A 20 2.99 -10.17 2.68
N LYS A 21 3.95 -9.29 3.00
CA LYS A 21 5.35 -9.66 3.15
C LYS A 21 5.61 -10.55 4.38
N GLU A 22 4.92 -10.27 5.49
CA GLU A 22 5.13 -10.99 6.76
C GLU A 22 4.35 -12.32 6.81
N GLU A 23 3.16 -12.38 6.21
CA GLU A 23 2.21 -13.49 6.32
C GLU A 23 1.84 -14.10 4.95
N PHE A 24 2.74 -14.09 3.98
CA PHE A 24 2.46 -14.44 2.58
C PHE A 24 1.71 -15.79 2.44
N ASP A 25 2.24 -16.84 3.04
CA ASP A 25 1.66 -18.18 2.93
C ASP A 25 0.30 -18.28 3.65
N LEU A 26 0.12 -17.59 4.78
CA LEU A 26 -1.16 -17.55 5.50
C LEU A 26 -2.24 -16.85 4.69
N ILE A 27 -1.89 -15.71 4.06
CA ILE A 27 -2.81 -14.99 3.17
C ILE A 27 -3.17 -15.86 1.97
N LEU A 28 -2.20 -16.49 1.34
CA LEU A 28 -2.42 -17.36 0.19
C LEU A 28 -3.34 -18.54 0.55
N LEU A 29 -3.08 -19.22 1.66
CA LEU A 29 -3.95 -20.30 2.17
C LEU A 29 -5.37 -19.82 2.44
N GLY A 30 -5.52 -18.64 3.03
CA GLY A 30 -6.82 -18.04 3.28
C GLY A 30 -7.59 -17.72 1.99
N LEU A 31 -6.91 -17.21 0.95
CA LEU A 31 -7.52 -16.93 -0.34
C LEU A 31 -7.88 -18.23 -1.09
N GLN A 32 -7.07 -19.28 -0.94
CA GLN A 32 -7.38 -20.60 -1.49
C GLN A 32 -8.64 -21.23 -0.88
N LYS A 33 -9.03 -20.89 0.36
CA LYS A 33 -10.34 -21.29 0.92
C LYS A 33 -11.51 -20.78 0.08
N ARG A 34 -11.34 -19.64 -0.60
CA ARG A 34 -12.30 -19.04 -1.53
C ARG A 34 -12.15 -19.54 -2.98
N GLY A 35 -11.31 -20.53 -3.21
CA GLY A 35 -11.02 -21.03 -4.56
C GLY A 35 -10.14 -20.11 -5.40
N LEU A 36 -9.46 -19.13 -4.77
CA LEU A 36 -8.62 -18.14 -5.46
C LEU A 36 -7.15 -18.49 -5.27
N ASP A 37 -6.42 -18.69 -6.36
CA ASP A 37 -4.96 -18.78 -6.37
C ASP A 37 -4.39 -17.46 -6.89
N LEU A 38 -4.03 -16.58 -5.96
CA LEU A 38 -3.53 -15.23 -6.24
C LEU A 38 -2.05 -15.08 -5.88
N ARG A 39 -1.26 -16.16 -6.01
CA ARG A 39 0.17 -16.13 -5.70
C ARG A 39 0.91 -15.11 -6.54
N SER A 40 0.70 -15.12 -7.86
CA SER A 40 1.36 -14.20 -8.79
C SER A 40 1.00 -12.74 -8.53
N GLU A 41 -0.25 -12.47 -8.18
CA GLU A 41 -0.74 -11.13 -7.86
C GLU A 41 -0.12 -10.60 -6.57
N LEU A 42 0.01 -11.45 -5.55
CA LEU A 42 0.67 -11.08 -4.30
C LEU A 42 2.16 -10.81 -4.49
N GLU A 43 2.86 -11.62 -5.28
CA GLU A 43 4.28 -11.42 -5.63
C GLU A 43 4.47 -10.12 -6.40
N ASP A 44 3.58 -9.81 -7.34
CA ASP A 44 3.61 -8.59 -8.14
C ASP A 44 3.34 -7.34 -7.28
N ILE A 45 2.43 -7.41 -6.30
CA ILE A 45 2.22 -6.35 -5.31
C ILE A 45 3.49 -6.07 -4.52
N LEU A 46 4.20 -7.10 -4.06
CA LEU A 46 5.46 -6.93 -3.33
C LEU A 46 6.56 -6.31 -4.21
N ALA A 47 6.65 -6.73 -5.48
CA ALA A 47 7.58 -6.15 -6.44
C ALA A 47 7.29 -4.65 -6.69
N GLN A 48 6.02 -4.26 -6.81
CA GLN A 48 5.61 -2.87 -6.95
C GLN A 48 5.90 -2.05 -5.69
N ASP A 49 5.70 -2.59 -4.49
CA ASP A 49 6.04 -1.91 -3.24
C ASP A 49 7.55 -1.69 -3.12
N ASP A 50 8.38 -2.62 -3.58
CA ASP A 50 9.83 -2.45 -3.63
C ASP A 50 10.25 -1.34 -4.61
N ILE A 51 9.58 -1.21 -5.76
CA ILE A 51 9.79 -0.10 -6.70
C ILE A 51 9.41 1.22 -6.03
N ARG A 52 8.25 1.30 -5.40
CA ARG A 52 7.78 2.47 -4.66
C ARG A 52 8.80 2.91 -3.61
N LYS A 53 9.29 1.97 -2.78
CA LYS A 53 10.30 2.25 -1.73
C LYS A 53 11.61 2.77 -2.29
N ARG A 54 12.09 2.19 -3.41
CA ARG A 54 13.31 2.68 -4.08
C ARG A 54 13.11 4.07 -4.64
N THR A 55 12.00 4.32 -5.33
CA THR A 55 11.68 5.64 -5.89
C THR A 55 11.54 6.70 -4.78
N GLN A 56 10.90 6.36 -3.65
CA GLN A 56 10.81 7.25 -2.49
C GLN A 56 12.21 7.60 -1.95
N LYS A 57 13.08 6.61 -1.80
CA LYS A 57 14.45 6.84 -1.34
C LYS A 57 15.25 7.74 -2.30
N GLU A 58 15.15 7.48 -3.60
CA GLU A 58 15.81 8.33 -4.63
C GLU A 58 15.32 9.78 -4.56
N LEU A 59 14.02 9.97 -4.33
CA LEU A 59 13.42 11.29 -4.15
C LEU A 59 13.96 11.99 -2.89
N ASP A 60 14.00 11.29 -1.76
CA ASP A 60 14.50 11.82 -0.49
C ASP A 60 15.98 12.22 -0.61
N ASP A 61 16.80 11.38 -1.25
CA ASP A 61 18.22 11.65 -1.50
C ASP A 61 18.39 12.88 -2.42
N THR A 62 17.58 12.99 -3.49
CA THR A 62 17.58 14.14 -4.41
C THR A 62 17.20 15.45 -3.71
N LEU A 63 16.16 15.41 -2.88
CA LEU A 63 15.72 16.55 -2.06
C LEU A 63 16.77 16.96 -1.04
N HIS A 64 17.46 16.00 -0.43
CA HIS A 64 18.54 16.24 0.52
C HIS A 64 19.71 16.95 -0.16
N GLU A 65 20.17 16.45 -1.31
CA GLU A 65 21.25 17.06 -2.10
C GLU A 65 20.88 18.48 -2.55
N ALA A 66 19.68 18.69 -3.07
CA ALA A 66 19.20 20.01 -3.47
C ALA A 66 19.19 21.01 -2.29
N ARG A 67 18.87 20.56 -1.09
CA ARG A 67 18.89 21.36 0.13
C ARG A 67 20.31 21.78 0.54
N ILE A 68 21.28 20.84 0.45
CA ILE A 68 22.69 21.11 0.75
C ILE A 68 23.23 22.15 -0.24
N LEU A 69 23.07 21.91 -1.55
CA LEU A 69 23.56 22.84 -2.59
C LEU A 69 22.93 24.22 -2.46
N SER A 70 21.66 24.31 -2.12
CA SER A 70 20.99 25.60 -1.92
C SER A 70 21.57 26.42 -0.77
N LYS A 71 22.06 25.77 0.29
CA LYS A 71 22.77 26.43 1.40
C LYS A 71 24.18 26.84 0.99
N GLU A 72 24.90 25.99 0.23
CA GLU A 72 26.25 26.27 -0.25
C GLU A 72 26.29 27.45 -1.20
N ILE A 73 25.30 27.59 -2.09
CA ILE A 73 25.22 28.74 -3.03
C ILE A 73 25.29 30.07 -2.29
N GLY A 74 24.57 30.20 -1.16
CA GLY A 74 24.59 31.41 -0.35
C GLY A 74 25.99 31.72 0.23
N GLY A 75 26.74 30.69 0.64
CA GLY A 75 28.10 30.79 1.13
C GLY A 75 29.10 31.18 0.04
N LEU A 76 28.98 30.55 -1.14
CA LEU A 76 29.84 30.82 -2.30
C LEU A 76 29.72 32.27 -2.80
N PHE A 77 28.48 32.80 -2.84
CA PHE A 77 28.27 34.21 -3.19
C PHE A 77 28.93 35.18 -2.18
N LYS A 78 28.80 34.89 -0.88
CA LYS A 78 29.47 35.71 0.17
C LYS A 78 30.99 35.64 0.08
N ALA A 79 31.53 34.49 -0.35
CA ALA A 79 32.96 34.30 -0.53
C ALA A 79 33.50 34.88 -1.87
N GLY A 80 32.66 35.46 -2.71
CA GLY A 80 33.03 36.02 -4.02
C GLY A 80 33.30 34.99 -5.12
N LYS A 81 33.00 33.69 -4.87
CA LYS A 81 33.24 32.56 -5.78
C LYS A 81 32.08 32.39 -6.78
N LYS A 82 31.98 33.33 -7.73
CA LYS A 82 30.84 33.42 -8.64
C LYS A 82 30.69 32.20 -9.56
N GLU A 83 31.78 31.67 -10.09
CA GLU A 83 31.78 30.53 -11.02
C GLU A 83 31.29 29.25 -10.33
N GLU A 84 31.80 28.97 -9.13
CA GLU A 84 31.37 27.84 -8.32
C GLU A 84 29.86 27.95 -7.93
N ALA A 85 29.40 29.16 -7.64
CA ALA A 85 27.99 29.43 -7.33
C ALA A 85 27.09 29.20 -8.55
N GLU A 86 27.50 29.59 -9.76
CA GLU A 86 26.71 29.31 -10.98
C GLU A 86 26.67 27.82 -11.32
N GLN A 87 27.75 27.08 -11.12
CA GLN A 87 27.79 25.64 -11.27
C GLN A 87 26.80 24.95 -10.29
N ALA A 88 26.83 25.37 -9.02
CA ALA A 88 25.91 24.85 -7.99
C ALA A 88 24.43 25.16 -8.30
N LYS A 89 24.15 26.35 -8.87
CA LYS A 89 22.79 26.69 -9.35
C LYS A 89 22.33 25.76 -10.49
N SER A 90 23.24 25.56 -11.49
CA SER A 90 22.93 24.66 -12.61
C SER A 90 22.59 23.25 -12.11
N ARG A 91 23.39 22.71 -11.17
CA ARG A 91 23.17 21.43 -10.54
C ARG A 91 21.85 21.40 -9.75
N THR A 92 21.54 22.45 -8.99
CA THR A 92 20.26 22.55 -8.28
C THR A 92 19.07 22.57 -9.24
N SER A 93 19.20 23.21 -10.40
CA SER A 93 18.17 23.19 -11.44
C SER A 93 17.94 21.78 -12.01
N ALA A 94 19.03 21.03 -12.25
CA ALA A 94 18.94 19.64 -12.71
C ALA A 94 18.27 18.73 -11.66
N LEU A 95 18.63 18.88 -10.39
CA LEU A 95 17.98 18.14 -9.29
C LEU A 95 16.49 18.44 -9.17
N LYS A 96 16.06 19.70 -9.36
CA LYS A 96 14.64 20.06 -9.39
C LYS A 96 13.89 19.44 -10.57
N ALA A 97 14.54 19.27 -11.71
CA ALA A 97 13.94 18.56 -12.83
C ALA A 97 13.79 17.07 -12.52
N GLN A 98 14.80 16.46 -11.92
CA GLN A 98 14.78 15.07 -11.46
C GLN A 98 13.72 14.84 -10.39
N GLU A 99 13.58 15.73 -9.41
CA GLU A 99 12.55 15.71 -8.38
C GLU A 99 11.14 15.58 -8.99
N LYS A 100 10.84 16.38 -10.01
CA LYS A 100 9.53 16.32 -10.69
C LYS A 100 9.26 14.95 -11.32
N VAL A 101 10.25 14.39 -11.98
CA VAL A 101 10.14 13.06 -12.60
C VAL A 101 9.95 11.98 -11.55
N LEU A 102 10.69 12.06 -10.44
CA LEU A 102 10.57 11.10 -9.34
C LEU A 102 9.21 11.20 -8.63
N HIS A 103 8.69 12.41 -8.42
CA HIS A 103 7.35 12.61 -7.87
C HIS A 103 6.27 12.00 -8.75
N GLN A 104 6.35 12.22 -10.06
CA GLN A 104 5.40 11.63 -11.00
C GLN A 104 5.47 10.11 -10.97
N LYS A 105 6.69 9.53 -11.05
CA LYS A 105 6.90 8.09 -11.00
C LYS A 105 6.40 7.48 -9.69
N LEU A 106 6.59 8.18 -8.56
CA LEU A 106 6.10 7.74 -7.27
C LEU A 106 4.56 7.69 -7.26
N ALA A 107 3.90 8.76 -7.70
CA ALA A 107 2.45 8.83 -7.77
C ALA A 107 1.86 7.72 -8.66
N GLU A 108 2.42 7.49 -9.85
CA GLU A 108 2.01 6.41 -10.75
C GLU A 108 2.18 5.02 -10.11
N THR A 109 3.29 4.82 -9.37
CA THR A 109 3.55 3.54 -8.69
C THR A 109 2.59 3.33 -7.52
N GLU A 110 2.27 4.37 -6.77
CA GLU A 110 1.30 4.32 -5.65
C GLU A 110 -0.12 4.07 -6.12
N GLU A 111 -0.53 4.69 -7.23
CA GLU A 111 -1.83 4.43 -7.85
C GLU A 111 -1.93 2.98 -8.33
N ALA A 112 -0.94 2.50 -9.08
CA ALA A 112 -0.89 1.12 -9.55
C ALA A 112 -0.93 0.11 -8.39
N LEU A 113 -0.19 0.37 -7.30
CA LEU A 113 -0.18 -0.46 -6.09
C LEU A 113 -1.55 -0.48 -5.41
N THR A 114 -2.19 0.68 -5.30
CA THR A 114 -3.53 0.82 -4.70
C THR A 114 -4.57 0.05 -5.50
N GLU A 115 -4.55 0.16 -6.83
CA GLU A 115 -5.46 -0.59 -7.70
C GLU A 115 -5.27 -2.11 -7.55
N LYS A 116 -4.03 -2.59 -7.52
CA LYS A 116 -3.75 -4.01 -7.32
C LYS A 116 -4.26 -4.51 -5.97
N LEU A 117 -4.03 -3.75 -4.88
CA LEU A 117 -4.52 -4.11 -3.54
C LEU A 117 -6.05 -4.15 -3.46
N ARG A 118 -6.78 -3.29 -4.20
CA ARG A 118 -8.25 -3.30 -4.25
C ARG A 118 -8.83 -4.58 -4.87
N HIS A 119 -8.09 -5.21 -5.77
CA HIS A 119 -8.51 -6.46 -6.41
C HIS A 119 -8.31 -7.69 -5.53
N ILE A 120 -7.51 -7.59 -4.46
CA ILE A 120 -7.29 -8.71 -3.53
C ILE A 120 -8.42 -8.71 -2.49
N PRO A 121 -9.25 -9.76 -2.43
CA PRO A 121 -10.29 -9.85 -1.42
C PRO A 121 -9.68 -10.13 -0.04
N ASN A 122 -10.35 -9.68 1.02
CA ASN A 122 -9.91 -9.95 2.39
C ASN A 122 -9.85 -11.45 2.69
N VAL A 123 -8.86 -11.82 3.50
CA VAL A 123 -8.69 -13.19 3.99
C VAL A 123 -9.85 -13.55 4.92
N PRO A 124 -10.55 -14.66 4.69
CA PRO A 124 -11.61 -15.11 5.57
C PRO A 124 -11.04 -15.52 6.94
N HIS A 125 -11.88 -15.43 7.96
CA HIS A 125 -11.53 -15.91 9.30
C HIS A 125 -11.27 -17.44 9.29
N GLU A 126 -10.53 -17.95 10.26
CA GLU A 126 -10.18 -19.37 10.36
C GLU A 126 -11.38 -20.30 10.39
N SER A 127 -12.47 -19.84 11.07
CA SER A 127 -13.73 -20.60 11.22
C SER A 127 -14.55 -20.71 9.93
N VAL A 128 -14.19 -19.92 8.88
CA VAL A 128 -14.93 -19.99 7.61
C VAL A 128 -14.53 -21.27 6.87
N PRO A 129 -15.49 -22.13 6.51
CA PRO A 129 -15.23 -23.35 5.76
C PRO A 129 -14.68 -23.03 4.36
N LYS A 130 -14.06 -24.01 3.73
CA LYS A 130 -13.64 -23.89 2.34
C LYS A 130 -14.86 -24.00 1.45
N GLY A 131 -15.07 -23.02 0.57
CA GLY A 131 -16.21 -23.03 -0.33
C GLY A 131 -16.10 -21.99 -1.44
N THR A 132 -16.85 -22.19 -2.51
CA THR A 132 -16.93 -21.32 -3.68
C THR A 132 -18.35 -20.90 -4.02
N SER A 133 -19.35 -21.49 -3.34
CA SER A 133 -20.76 -21.25 -3.57
C SER A 133 -21.57 -21.21 -2.25
N ASP A 134 -22.80 -20.77 -2.32
CA ASP A 134 -23.72 -20.71 -1.18
C ASP A 134 -24.01 -22.09 -0.57
N SER A 135 -23.92 -23.15 -1.37
CA SER A 135 -24.12 -24.54 -0.91
C SER A 135 -23.00 -25.05 0.00
N ASP A 136 -21.86 -24.37 0.00
CA ASP A 136 -20.71 -24.71 0.84
C ASP A 136 -20.79 -24.04 2.22
N ASN A 137 -21.82 -23.20 2.46
CA ASN A 137 -21.99 -22.50 3.73
C ASN A 137 -22.48 -23.47 4.82
N GLU A 138 -21.85 -23.39 5.99
CA GLU A 138 -22.28 -24.08 7.19
C GLU A 138 -23.11 -23.15 8.07
N GLU A 139 -24.35 -23.60 8.43
CA GLU A 139 -25.16 -22.87 9.39
C GLU A 139 -24.59 -23.09 10.80
N THR A 140 -23.93 -22.04 11.34
CA THR A 140 -23.30 -22.12 12.67
C THR A 140 -24.27 -21.91 13.81
N GLU A 141 -25.34 -21.13 13.60
CA GLU A 141 -26.35 -20.81 14.61
C GLU A 141 -27.67 -20.40 13.95
N ARG A 142 -28.77 -20.90 14.46
CA ARG A 142 -30.12 -20.50 14.03
C ARG A 142 -30.80 -19.75 15.15
N TRP A 143 -31.15 -18.49 14.90
CA TRP A 143 -31.83 -17.64 15.87
C TRP A 143 -33.26 -17.31 15.48
N GLY A 144 -34.21 -17.63 16.37
CA GLY A 144 -35.63 -17.33 16.21
C GLY A 144 -36.35 -18.18 15.17
N GLU A 145 -37.65 -18.35 15.32
CA GLU A 145 -38.54 -18.82 14.26
C GLU A 145 -39.13 -17.58 13.56
N ALA A 146 -38.90 -17.44 12.28
CA ALA A 146 -39.54 -16.38 11.51
C ALA A 146 -41.01 -16.73 11.36
N GLU A 147 -41.88 -16.15 12.18
CA GLU A 147 -43.33 -16.14 11.90
C GLU A 147 -43.54 -15.38 10.59
N ARG A 148 -43.84 -16.11 9.52
CA ARG A 148 -44.35 -15.49 8.31
C ARG A 148 -45.72 -14.88 8.66
N SER A 149 -45.74 -13.58 8.91
CA SER A 149 -46.99 -12.83 8.93
C SER A 149 -47.64 -12.98 7.56
N GLY A 150 -48.76 -13.71 7.51
CA GLY A 150 -49.49 -13.98 6.26
C GLY A 150 -50.31 -12.76 5.81
N GLU A 151 -49.71 -11.61 5.69
CA GLU A 151 -50.32 -10.43 5.05
C GLU A 151 -49.85 -10.34 3.60
N GLU A 152 -50.68 -10.93 2.71
CA GLU A 152 -50.64 -10.56 1.30
C GLU A 152 -51.00 -9.07 1.18
N HIS A 153 -50.01 -8.25 0.88
CA HIS A 153 -50.30 -6.90 0.41
C HIS A 153 -50.96 -6.98 -0.97
N LYS A 154 -52.29 -6.74 -0.97
CA LYS A 154 -53.08 -6.47 -2.17
C LYS A 154 -52.74 -5.07 -2.71
#